data_1f64cd75004691640b49003c22d1869c
#
_entry.id   1f64cd75004691640b49003c22d1869c
#
_cell.length_a   1.000
_cell.length_b   1.000
_cell.length_c   1.000
_cell.angle_alpha   90.00
_cell.angle_beta   90.00
_cell.angle_gamma   90.00
#
_symmetry.space_group_name_H-M   'P 1'
#
loop_
_entity.id
_entity.type
_entity.pdbx_description
1 polymer ?
#
loop_
_entity_poly.entity_id
_entity_poly.type
_entity_poly.pdbx_seq_one_letter_code
_entity_poly.pdbx_strand_id
1 'polypeptide(L)'
;SASTDGFPYAVPVNYALHEDASGALHLLIHCAPAGAKLDAISADPRVSVCVIAQGDVVPEEFTTHFKSVIAFGRARLVEDVEARHAALRALAAKYCPELPEESTEAEIARFPRVAIIDVTLEHITGKQCVELL
;
A
#
# COMPACT_ATOMS: atom_id res chain seq x y z
N SER A 1 -3.48 -8.48 -1.24
CA SER A 1 -3.82 -9.63 -2.08
C SER A 1 -5.09 -9.35 -2.87
N ALA A 2 -5.11 -9.76 -4.10
CA ALA A 2 -6.23 -9.65 -5.03
C ALA A 2 -6.43 -11.02 -5.71
N SER A 3 -7.43 -11.15 -6.57
CA SER A 3 -7.72 -12.42 -7.23
C SER A 3 -7.28 -12.40 -8.69
N THR A 4 -6.52 -13.42 -9.12
CA THR A 4 -6.13 -13.67 -10.51
C THR A 4 -6.42 -15.12 -10.87
N ASP A 5 -7.24 -15.34 -11.89
CA ASP A 5 -7.61 -16.69 -12.36
C ASP A 5 -8.07 -17.63 -11.23
N GLY A 6 -8.80 -17.08 -10.26
CA GLY A 6 -9.25 -17.83 -9.09
C GLY A 6 -8.26 -17.98 -7.97
N PHE A 7 -6.99 -17.62 -8.18
CA PHE A 7 -5.97 -17.63 -7.13
C PHE A 7 -5.82 -16.25 -6.49
N PRO A 8 -5.66 -16.18 -5.14
CA PRO A 8 -5.25 -14.94 -4.51
C PRO A 8 -3.86 -14.52 -4.98
N TYR A 9 -3.71 -13.28 -5.40
CA TYR A 9 -2.44 -12.73 -5.84
C TYR A 9 -1.87 -11.80 -4.76
N ALA A 10 -0.73 -12.15 -4.21
CA ALA A 10 -0.05 -11.37 -3.17
C ALA A 10 1.30 -10.89 -3.67
N VAL A 11 1.57 -9.62 -3.53
CA VAL A 11 2.81 -8.97 -3.98
C VAL A 11 3.24 -7.91 -2.97
N PRO A 12 4.56 -7.81 -2.67
CA PRO A 12 5.06 -6.73 -1.82
C PRO A 12 4.98 -5.40 -2.55
N VAL A 13 4.56 -4.37 -1.83
CA VAL A 13 4.44 -3.01 -2.36
C VAL A 13 4.83 -1.98 -1.31
N ASN A 14 5.28 -0.82 -1.75
CA ASN A 14 5.39 0.37 -0.91
C ASN A 14 4.04 1.08 -0.87
N TYR A 15 3.73 1.70 0.25
CA TYR A 15 2.45 2.39 0.42
C TYR A 15 2.61 3.66 1.25
N ALA A 16 1.68 4.59 1.09
CA ALA A 16 1.49 5.73 1.98
C ALA A 16 0.06 5.71 2.52
N LEU A 17 -0.09 5.98 3.80
CA LEU A 17 -1.39 6.08 4.46
C LEU A 17 -1.93 7.49 4.30
N HIS A 18 -3.22 7.59 3.98
CA HIS A 18 -3.91 8.86 3.83
C HIS A 18 -5.28 8.79 4.52
N GLU A 19 -5.59 9.80 5.32
CA GLU A 19 -6.92 9.97 5.91
C GLU A 19 -7.64 11.08 5.15
N ASP A 20 -8.82 10.79 4.61
CA ASP A 20 -9.60 11.77 3.87
C ASP A 20 -10.42 12.67 4.81
N ALA A 21 -11.12 13.66 4.25
CA ALA A 21 -11.91 14.61 5.03
C ALA A 21 -13.03 13.97 5.84
N SER A 22 -13.50 12.78 5.46
CA SER A 22 -14.53 12.03 6.18
C SER A 22 -13.96 11.17 7.32
N GLY A 23 -12.64 11.06 7.42
CA GLY A 23 -11.95 10.18 8.38
C GLY A 23 -11.69 8.78 7.84
N ALA A 24 -12.03 8.49 6.59
CA ALA A 24 -11.75 7.20 5.99
C ALA A 24 -10.25 7.06 5.68
N LEU A 25 -9.70 5.87 5.93
CA LEU A 25 -8.29 5.58 5.70
C LEU A 25 -8.09 4.96 4.33
N HIS A 26 -7.05 5.42 3.66
CA HIS A 26 -6.65 4.95 2.33
C HIS A 26 -5.19 4.54 2.33
N LEU A 27 -4.85 3.49 1.59
CA LEU A 27 -3.48 3.17 1.23
C LEU A 27 -3.25 3.54 -0.22
N LEU A 28 -2.22 4.33 -0.46
CA LEU A 28 -1.83 4.79 -1.79
C LEU A 28 -0.60 4.01 -2.25
N ILE A 29 -0.68 3.39 -3.41
CA ILE A 29 0.36 2.50 -3.94
C ILE A 29 0.67 2.95 -5.37
N HIS A 30 1.95 3.07 -5.71
CA HIS A 30 2.34 3.33 -7.10
C HIS A 30 2.75 2.03 -7.77
N CYS A 31 2.52 1.92 -9.06
CA CYS A 31 2.90 0.76 -9.84
C CYS A 31 3.01 1.08 -11.33
N ALA A 32 3.47 0.10 -12.11
CA ALA A 32 3.48 0.20 -13.56
C ALA A 32 2.04 0.36 -14.10
N PRO A 33 1.86 1.00 -15.26
CA PRO A 33 0.54 1.31 -15.81
C PRO A 33 -0.26 0.09 -16.28
N ALA A 34 0.35 -1.09 -16.30
CA ALA A 34 -0.30 -2.36 -16.67
C ALA A 34 0.32 -3.51 -15.88
N GLY A 35 -0.40 -4.61 -15.74
CA GLY A 35 0.07 -5.82 -15.07
C GLY A 35 -1.02 -6.58 -14.34
N ALA A 36 -0.65 -7.71 -13.75
CA ALA A 36 -1.57 -8.61 -13.07
C ALA A 36 -2.34 -7.94 -11.93
N LYS A 37 -1.69 -7.04 -11.19
CA LYS A 37 -2.34 -6.26 -10.11
C LYS A 37 -3.53 -5.48 -10.61
N LEU A 38 -3.33 -4.72 -11.68
CA LEU A 38 -4.38 -3.86 -12.24
C LEU A 38 -5.51 -4.69 -12.85
N ASP A 39 -5.18 -5.78 -13.52
CA ASP A 39 -6.17 -6.70 -14.08
C ASP A 39 -7.02 -7.32 -12.97
N ALA A 40 -6.38 -7.74 -11.87
CA ALA A 40 -7.07 -8.34 -10.74
C ALA A 40 -8.04 -7.38 -10.07
N ILE A 41 -7.63 -6.14 -9.78
CA ILE A 41 -8.50 -5.15 -9.12
C ILE A 41 -9.61 -4.63 -10.06
N SER A 42 -9.38 -4.63 -11.36
CA SER A 42 -10.41 -4.30 -12.33
C SER A 42 -11.52 -5.36 -12.40
N ALA A 43 -11.14 -6.62 -12.22
CA ALA A 43 -12.08 -7.74 -12.19
C ALA A 43 -12.85 -7.81 -10.86
N ASP A 44 -12.16 -7.58 -9.74
CA ASP A 44 -12.75 -7.58 -8.40
C ASP A 44 -11.98 -6.58 -7.53
N PRO A 45 -12.63 -5.50 -7.05
CA PRO A 45 -11.95 -4.45 -6.28
C PRO A 45 -11.61 -4.87 -4.85
N ARG A 46 -12.16 -5.95 -4.33
CA ARG A 46 -11.90 -6.41 -2.96
C ARG A 46 -10.49 -6.89 -2.80
N VAL A 47 -9.77 -6.35 -1.82
CA VAL A 47 -8.37 -6.67 -1.57
C VAL A 47 -8.12 -6.86 -0.08
N SER A 48 -7.07 -7.61 0.22
CA SER A 48 -6.51 -7.72 1.57
C SER A 48 -5.10 -7.14 1.56
N VAL A 49 -4.77 -6.42 2.62
CA VAL A 49 -3.44 -5.85 2.81
C VAL A 49 -2.87 -6.41 4.11
N CYS A 50 -1.63 -6.86 4.08
CA CYS A 50 -0.90 -7.30 5.26
C CYS A 50 0.31 -6.39 5.45
N VAL A 51 0.41 -5.77 6.62
CA VAL A 51 1.57 -4.96 6.98
C VAL A 51 2.29 -5.64 8.14
N ILE A 52 3.58 -5.92 7.96
CA ILE A 52 4.42 -6.49 9.01
C ILE A 52 5.22 -5.33 9.61
N ALA A 53 4.83 -4.91 10.82
CA ALA A 53 5.50 -3.82 11.52
C ALA A 53 6.75 -4.29 12.25
N GLN A 54 6.77 -5.55 12.67
CA GLN A 54 7.90 -6.19 13.32
C GLN A 54 7.85 -7.69 13.05
N GLY A 55 9.01 -8.29 12.77
CA GLY A 55 9.11 -9.72 12.53
C GLY A 55 10.51 -10.22 12.90
N ASP A 56 10.75 -10.42 14.20
CA ASP A 56 12.05 -10.86 14.74
C ASP A 56 11.99 -12.33 15.16
N VAL A 57 12.71 -13.17 14.44
CA VAL A 57 12.84 -14.60 14.82
C VAL A 57 13.71 -14.69 16.07
N VAL A 58 13.20 -15.37 17.10
CA VAL A 58 13.89 -15.61 18.37
C VAL A 58 14.08 -17.13 18.52
N PRO A 59 15.21 -17.68 18.00
CA PRO A 59 15.42 -19.13 17.98
C PRO A 59 15.40 -19.79 19.36
N GLU A 60 15.91 -19.10 20.37
CA GLU A 60 15.98 -19.61 21.75
C GLU A 60 14.60 -19.85 22.35
N GLU A 61 13.59 -19.14 21.87
CA GLU A 61 12.21 -19.25 22.31
C GLU A 61 11.34 -20.05 21.35
N PHE A 62 11.91 -20.52 20.24
CA PHE A 62 11.21 -21.22 19.17
C PHE A 62 10.01 -20.44 18.63
N THR A 63 10.13 -19.11 18.55
CA THR A 63 9.05 -18.22 18.15
C THR A 63 9.54 -17.00 17.37
N THR A 64 8.60 -16.19 16.94
CA THR A 64 8.86 -14.91 16.30
C THR A 64 8.16 -13.80 17.09
N HIS A 65 8.89 -12.77 17.46
CA HIS A 65 8.30 -11.57 18.03
C HIS A 65 7.74 -10.73 16.87
N PHE A 66 6.43 -10.67 16.75
CA PHE A 66 5.79 -10.03 15.60
C PHE A 66 4.71 -9.03 15.98
N LYS A 67 4.54 -8.06 15.10
CA LYS A 67 3.39 -7.15 15.05
C LYS A 67 2.94 -7.04 13.61
N SER A 68 1.68 -7.23 13.35
CA SER A 68 1.13 -7.13 12.00
C SER A 68 -0.26 -6.52 11.99
N VAL A 69 -0.63 -5.99 10.86
CA VAL A 69 -1.96 -5.45 10.59
C VAL A 69 -2.50 -6.14 9.34
N ILE A 70 -3.73 -6.59 9.42
CA ILE A 70 -4.48 -7.09 8.26
C ILE A 70 -5.63 -6.11 8.04
N ALA A 71 -5.75 -5.63 6.81
CA ALA A 71 -6.83 -4.74 6.42
C ALA A 71 -7.56 -5.30 5.20
N PHE A 72 -8.87 -5.15 5.20
CA PHE A 72 -9.71 -5.44 4.04
C PHE A 72 -10.23 -4.14 3.48
N GLY A 73 -10.25 -4.03 2.16
CA GLY A 73 -10.70 -2.81 1.52
C GLY A 73 -11.01 -3.01 0.05
N ARG A 74 -11.24 -1.90 -0.62
CA ARG A 74 -11.54 -1.86 -2.06
C ARG A 74 -10.53 -0.99 -2.77
N ALA A 75 -9.93 -1.57 -3.81
CA ALA A 75 -8.90 -0.92 -4.61
C ALA A 75 -9.52 -0.31 -5.86
N ARG A 76 -9.04 0.87 -6.22
CA ARG A 76 -9.38 1.53 -7.48
C ARG A 76 -8.15 2.18 -8.10
N LEU A 77 -8.16 2.32 -9.40
CA LEU A 77 -7.16 3.08 -10.11
C LEU A 77 -7.49 4.57 -10.00
N VAL A 78 -6.53 5.39 -9.61
CA VAL A 78 -6.70 6.83 -9.53
C VAL A 78 -6.47 7.44 -10.91
N GLU A 79 -7.51 8.03 -11.49
CA GLU A 79 -7.47 8.60 -12.84
C GLU A 79 -7.19 10.10 -12.85
N ASP A 80 -7.55 10.81 -11.78
CA ASP A 80 -7.32 12.26 -11.67
C ASP A 80 -5.82 12.58 -11.55
N VAL A 81 -5.33 13.47 -12.41
CA VAL A 81 -3.89 13.80 -12.47
C VAL A 81 -3.40 14.44 -11.17
N GLU A 82 -4.17 15.37 -10.60
CA GLU A 82 -3.78 16.04 -9.36
C GLU A 82 -3.74 15.06 -8.18
N ALA A 83 -4.71 14.16 -8.11
CA ALA A 83 -4.74 13.12 -7.07
C ALA A 83 -3.56 12.16 -7.21
N ARG A 84 -3.17 11.78 -8.43
CA ARG A 84 -1.98 10.96 -8.67
C ARG A 84 -0.71 11.66 -8.21
N HIS A 85 -0.57 12.93 -8.54
CA HIS A 85 0.60 13.71 -8.14
C HIS A 85 0.68 13.85 -6.62
N ALA A 86 -0.46 14.11 -5.96
CA ALA A 86 -0.51 14.15 -4.50
C ALA A 86 -0.09 12.83 -3.86
N ALA A 87 -0.53 11.70 -4.41
CA ALA A 87 -0.14 10.37 -3.94
C ALA A 87 1.37 10.11 -4.11
N LEU A 88 1.93 10.50 -5.24
CA LEU A 88 3.37 10.36 -5.49
C LEU A 88 4.20 11.21 -4.54
N ARG A 89 3.73 12.43 -4.23
CA ARG A 89 4.38 13.29 -3.23
C ARG A 89 4.32 12.68 -1.83
N ALA A 90 3.20 12.08 -1.46
CA ALA A 90 3.05 11.40 -0.18
C ALA A 90 3.99 10.20 -0.05
N LEU A 91 4.13 9.40 -1.11
CA LEU A 91 5.07 8.28 -1.15
C LEU A 91 6.52 8.76 -1.07
N ALA A 92 6.87 9.82 -1.79
CA ALA A 92 8.20 10.41 -1.73
C ALA A 92 8.52 10.96 -0.34
N ALA A 93 7.57 11.63 0.30
CA ALA A 93 7.76 12.15 1.66
C ALA A 93 8.02 11.02 2.67
N LYS A 94 7.40 9.88 2.49
CA LYS A 94 7.58 8.72 3.38
C LYS A 94 8.91 8.00 3.14
N TYR A 95 9.27 7.73 1.89
CA TYR A 95 10.41 6.89 1.54
C TYR A 95 11.67 7.66 1.17
N CYS A 96 11.53 8.91 0.78
CA CYS A 96 12.65 9.77 0.37
C CYS A 96 12.58 11.14 1.06
N PRO A 97 12.46 11.19 2.40
CA PRO A 97 12.25 12.47 3.11
C PRO A 97 13.45 13.43 3.00
N GLU A 98 14.63 12.90 2.66
CA GLU A 98 15.88 13.67 2.57
C GLU A 98 16.07 14.34 1.21
N LEU A 99 15.28 13.93 0.19
CA LEU A 99 15.40 14.52 -1.14
C LEU A 99 14.68 15.86 -1.21
N PRO A 100 15.25 16.85 -1.95
CA PRO A 100 14.57 18.12 -2.15
C PRO A 100 13.26 17.92 -2.91
N GLU A 101 12.30 18.78 -2.65
CA GLU A 101 11.00 18.77 -3.31
C GLU A 101 11.11 18.82 -4.84
N GLU A 102 12.10 19.57 -5.35
CA GLU A 102 12.39 19.67 -6.78
C GLU A 102 12.74 18.33 -7.41
N SER A 103 13.44 17.44 -6.69
CA SER A 103 13.76 16.09 -7.16
C SER A 103 12.49 15.24 -7.32
N THR A 104 11.56 15.35 -6.40
CA THR A 104 10.27 14.66 -6.46
C THR A 104 9.46 15.16 -7.66
N GLU A 105 9.37 16.48 -7.86
CA GLU A 105 8.64 17.05 -8.98
C GLU A 105 9.25 16.67 -10.33
N ALA A 106 10.59 16.58 -10.41
CA ALA A 106 11.28 16.14 -11.61
C ALA A 106 10.96 14.68 -11.96
N GLU A 107 10.92 13.78 -10.96
CA GLU A 107 10.56 12.39 -11.16
C GLU A 107 9.10 12.21 -11.57
N ILE A 108 8.17 12.97 -10.98
CA ILE A 108 6.76 12.97 -11.37
C ILE A 108 6.61 13.36 -12.84
N ALA A 109 7.31 14.40 -13.27
CA ALA A 109 7.28 14.87 -14.66
C ALA A 109 7.91 13.87 -15.62
N ARG A 110 8.94 13.14 -15.18
CA ARG A 110 9.66 12.15 -15.98
C ARG A 110 8.85 10.88 -16.24
N PHE A 111 7.97 10.48 -15.30
CA PHE A 111 7.18 9.26 -15.38
C PHE A 111 5.68 9.55 -15.34
N PRO A 112 5.12 10.19 -16.38
CA PRO A 112 3.71 10.60 -16.39
C PRO A 112 2.73 9.41 -16.43
N ARG A 113 3.20 8.20 -16.73
CA ARG A 113 2.38 6.99 -16.85
C ARG A 113 2.31 6.14 -15.59
N VAL A 114 3.00 6.51 -14.53
CA VAL A 114 2.93 5.77 -13.27
C VAL A 114 1.49 5.72 -12.80
N ALA A 115 1.01 4.51 -12.50
CA ALA A 115 -0.34 4.30 -11.99
C ALA A 115 -0.36 4.40 -10.46
N ILE A 116 -1.46 4.91 -9.94
CA ILE A 116 -1.72 4.94 -8.50
C ILE A 116 -2.96 4.09 -8.22
N ILE A 117 -2.81 3.17 -7.27
CA ILE A 117 -3.90 2.39 -6.71
C ILE A 117 -4.26 3.02 -5.36
N ASP A 118 -5.53 3.31 -5.17
CA ASP A 118 -6.09 3.77 -3.91
C ASP A 118 -6.91 2.65 -3.30
N VAL A 119 -6.50 2.17 -2.13
CA VAL A 119 -7.25 1.16 -1.38
C VAL A 119 -7.98 1.86 -0.25
N THR A 120 -9.30 1.93 -0.33
CA THR A 120 -10.13 2.40 0.77
C THR A 120 -10.30 1.29 1.78
N LEU A 121 -9.84 1.49 3.02
CA LEU A 121 -9.86 0.48 4.07
C LEU A 121 -11.23 0.43 4.74
N GLU A 122 -11.82 -0.76 4.83
CA GLU A 122 -13.14 -0.99 5.43
C GLU A 122 -13.04 -1.66 6.79
N HIS A 123 -12.07 -2.56 6.98
CA HIS A 123 -11.91 -3.33 8.21
C HIS A 123 -10.43 -3.54 8.49
N ILE A 124 -10.00 -3.24 9.71
CA ILE A 124 -8.59 -3.30 10.11
C ILE A 124 -8.47 -4.08 11.41
N THR A 125 -7.59 -5.07 11.45
CA THR A 125 -7.26 -5.81 12.65
C THR A 125 -5.75 -5.83 12.86
N GLY A 126 -5.34 -5.74 14.13
CA GLY A 126 -3.94 -5.88 14.51
C GLY A 126 -3.70 -7.20 15.24
N LYS A 127 -2.48 -7.71 15.13
CA LYS A 127 -2.03 -8.91 15.83
C LYS A 127 -0.60 -8.72 16.31
N GLN A 128 -0.34 -9.15 17.52
CA GLN A 128 1.04 -9.20 18.03
C GLN A 128 1.24 -10.42 18.91
N CYS A 129 2.49 -10.86 19.03
CA CYS A 129 2.81 -11.96 19.94
C CYS A 129 2.69 -11.50 21.40
N VAL A 130 2.44 -12.46 22.30
CA VAL A 130 2.24 -12.17 23.73
C VAL A 130 3.47 -11.58 24.40
N GLU A 131 4.65 -11.90 23.92
CA GLU A 131 5.93 -11.42 24.44
C GLU A 131 6.12 -9.91 24.29
N LEU A 132 5.35 -9.27 23.38
CA LEU A 132 5.39 -7.83 23.14
C LEU A 132 4.27 -7.07 23.85
N LEU A 133 3.45 -7.76 24.63
CA LEU A 133 2.36 -7.11 25.38
C LEU A 133 2.86 -6.35 26.60
#